data_d2b3d3adadffad5adbceb76c8f2469ef
#
_entry.id   d2b3d3adadffad5adbceb76c8f2469ef
#
_cell.length_a   1.000
_cell.length_b   1.000
_cell.length_c   1.000
_cell.angle_alpha   90.00
_cell.angle_beta   90.00
_cell.angle_gamma   90.00
#
_symmetry.space_group_name_H-M   'P 1'
#
loop_
_entity.id
_entity.type
_entity.pdbx_description
1 polymer ?
#
loop_
_entity_poly.entity_id
_entity_poly.type
_entity_poly.pdbx_seq_one_letter_code
_entity_poly.pdbx_strand_id
1 'polypeptide(L)'
;MNISQVIDHLRSVFRKLPQIILVCVLFPYFLIGFAFILMAFVLLDFTMNSGVLEAKKLDNIMKSPVIHHISSSMAGVVVIRGFDKEEIFKERFNNYLNKSMAADALFRLAQRWFMWRMESLGLVSIFPMTIL
;
A
#
# COMPACT_ATOMS: atom_id res chain seq x y z
N MET A 1 10.91 -7.65 -10.77
CA MET A 1 9.90 -8.70 -10.44
C MET A 1 10.38 -9.97 -11.11
N ASN A 2 10.83 -10.95 -10.33
CA ASN A 2 11.46 -12.16 -10.87
C ASN A 2 10.40 -13.09 -11.47
N ILE A 3 10.71 -13.67 -12.63
CA ILE A 3 9.84 -14.60 -13.38
C ILE A 3 9.35 -15.76 -12.49
N SER A 4 10.20 -16.23 -11.58
CA SER A 4 9.86 -17.26 -10.58
C SER A 4 8.70 -16.86 -9.67
N GLN A 5 8.65 -15.62 -9.22
CA GLN A 5 7.55 -15.12 -8.38
C GLN A 5 6.21 -15.05 -9.13
N VAL A 6 6.25 -14.72 -10.42
CA VAL A 6 5.04 -14.72 -11.27
C VAL A 6 4.52 -16.14 -11.47
N ILE A 7 5.42 -17.10 -11.71
CA ILE A 7 5.07 -18.51 -11.87
C ILE A 7 4.49 -19.08 -10.58
N ASP A 8 5.03 -18.74 -9.42
CA ASP A 8 4.52 -19.20 -8.12
C ASP A 8 3.15 -18.59 -7.79
N HIS A 9 2.93 -17.32 -8.16
CA HIS A 9 1.62 -16.70 -8.06
C HIS A 9 0.58 -17.37 -8.97
N LEU A 10 0.92 -17.63 -10.23
CA LEU A 10 0.04 -18.32 -11.15
C LEU A 10 -0.27 -19.75 -10.64
N ARG A 11 0.74 -20.48 -10.19
CA ARG A 11 0.58 -21.83 -9.63
C ARG A 11 -0.31 -21.84 -8.38
N SER A 12 -0.19 -20.82 -7.51
CA SER A 12 -1.03 -20.70 -6.32
C SER A 12 -2.50 -20.40 -6.67
N VAL A 13 -2.75 -19.60 -7.69
CA VAL A 13 -4.09 -19.31 -8.21
C VAL A 13 -4.72 -20.56 -8.82
N PHE A 14 -3.99 -21.30 -9.68
CA PHE A 14 -4.47 -22.53 -10.29
C PHE A 14 -4.75 -23.63 -9.25
N ARG A 15 -4.04 -23.66 -8.14
CA ARG A 15 -4.26 -24.60 -7.05
C ARG A 15 -5.51 -24.30 -6.23
N LYS A 16 -5.93 -23.03 -6.17
CA LYS A 16 -7.14 -22.61 -5.45
C LYS A 16 -8.42 -22.74 -6.27
N LEU A 17 -8.33 -22.73 -7.61
CA LEU A 17 -9.49 -22.87 -8.50
C LEU A 17 -10.27 -24.19 -8.28
N PRO A 18 -9.65 -25.39 -8.19
CA PRO A 18 -10.37 -26.63 -7.94
C PRO A 18 -11.08 -26.63 -6.59
N GLN A 19 -10.50 -26.01 -5.56
CA GLN A 19 -11.13 -25.91 -4.24
C GLN A 19 -12.40 -25.05 -4.29
N ILE A 20 -12.37 -23.95 -5.02
CA ILE A 20 -13.54 -23.06 -5.20
C ILE A 20 -14.63 -23.80 -5.98
N ILE A 21 -14.28 -24.49 -7.05
CA ILE A 21 -15.23 -25.28 -7.87
C ILE A 21 -15.89 -26.38 -7.04
N LEU A 22 -15.12 -27.10 -6.23
CA LEU A 22 -15.63 -28.15 -5.36
C LEU A 22 -16.66 -27.62 -4.36
N VAL A 23 -16.38 -26.48 -3.72
CA VAL A 23 -17.30 -25.85 -2.77
C VAL A 23 -18.55 -25.34 -3.47
N CYS A 24 -18.45 -24.78 -4.66
CA CYS A 24 -19.59 -24.32 -5.46
C CYS A 24 -20.54 -25.47 -5.87
N VAL A 25 -20.00 -26.64 -6.16
CA VAL A 25 -20.80 -27.81 -6.56
C VAL A 25 -21.50 -28.46 -5.35
N LEU A 26 -20.85 -28.50 -4.19
CA LEU A 26 -21.39 -29.11 -2.99
C LEU A 26 -22.46 -28.25 -2.29
N PHE A 27 -22.34 -26.92 -2.38
CA PHE A 27 -23.21 -25.98 -1.67
C PHE A 27 -23.67 -24.83 -2.57
N PRO A 28 -24.72 -25.02 -3.40
CA PRO A 28 -25.22 -23.98 -4.31
C PRO A 28 -25.76 -22.73 -3.58
N TYR A 29 -26.27 -22.87 -2.37
CA TYR A 29 -26.69 -21.73 -1.54
C TYR A 29 -25.53 -20.86 -1.06
N PHE A 30 -24.33 -21.43 -0.93
CA PHE A 30 -23.10 -20.72 -0.60
C PHE A 30 -22.68 -19.74 -1.71
N LEU A 31 -23.01 -20.05 -2.97
CA LEU A 31 -22.72 -19.19 -4.11
C LEU A 31 -23.39 -17.81 -4.00
N ILE A 32 -24.57 -17.73 -3.44
CA ILE A 32 -25.30 -16.45 -3.29
C ILE A 32 -24.61 -15.59 -2.24
N GLY A 33 -24.24 -16.15 -1.10
CA GLY A 33 -23.49 -15.45 -0.04
C GLY A 33 -22.10 -15.03 -0.51
N PHE A 34 -21.41 -15.89 -1.26
CA PHE A 34 -20.09 -15.63 -1.81
C PHE A 34 -20.10 -14.52 -2.87
N ALA A 35 -21.13 -14.49 -3.74
CA ALA A 35 -21.30 -13.42 -4.72
C ALA A 35 -21.49 -12.05 -4.04
N PHE A 36 -22.21 -12.01 -2.92
CA PHE A 36 -22.41 -10.78 -2.15
C PHE A 36 -21.10 -10.29 -1.51
N ILE A 37 -20.30 -11.21 -0.98
CA ILE A 37 -18.98 -10.91 -0.41
C ILE A 37 -18.02 -10.44 -1.50
N LEU A 38 -18.01 -11.09 -2.67
CA LEU A 38 -17.20 -10.66 -3.82
C LEU A 38 -17.59 -9.26 -4.31
N MET A 39 -18.90 -8.97 -4.39
CA MET A 39 -19.36 -7.64 -4.78
C MET A 39 -18.91 -6.57 -3.78
N ALA A 40 -19.01 -6.82 -2.48
CA ALA A 40 -18.53 -5.92 -1.44
C ALA A 40 -17.00 -5.72 -1.54
N PHE A 41 -16.27 -6.80 -1.84
CA PHE A 41 -14.82 -6.76 -2.02
C PHE A 41 -14.42 -5.86 -3.20
N VAL A 42 -15.05 -6.03 -4.36
CA VAL A 42 -14.79 -5.23 -5.57
C VAL A 42 -15.12 -3.74 -5.35
N LEU A 43 -16.24 -3.45 -4.68
CA LEU A 43 -16.63 -2.07 -4.36
C LEU A 43 -15.62 -1.39 -3.42
N LEU A 44 -15.15 -2.10 -2.41
CA LEU A 44 -14.13 -1.59 -1.50
C LEU A 44 -12.78 -1.40 -2.20
N ASP A 45 -12.39 -2.33 -3.05
CA ASP A 45 -11.13 -2.26 -3.79
C ASP A 45 -11.12 -1.06 -4.75
N PHE A 46 -12.22 -0.82 -5.45
CA PHE A 46 -12.35 0.31 -6.37
C PHE A 46 -12.29 1.66 -5.65
N THR A 47 -12.93 1.77 -4.49
CA THR A 47 -12.95 3.03 -3.70
C THR A 47 -11.60 3.30 -3.02
N MET A 48 -10.89 2.26 -2.61
CA MET A 48 -9.64 2.37 -1.86
C MET A 48 -8.40 2.57 -2.73
N ASN A 49 -8.39 2.01 -3.93
CA ASN A 49 -7.25 2.12 -4.85
C ASN A 49 -6.93 3.58 -5.20
N SER A 50 -7.94 4.42 -5.39
CA SER A 50 -7.73 5.85 -5.67
C SER A 50 -7.08 6.58 -4.49
N GLY A 51 -7.54 6.35 -3.25
CA GLY A 51 -6.98 6.99 -2.07
C GLY A 51 -5.53 6.58 -1.76
N VAL A 52 -5.21 5.29 -1.87
CA VAL A 52 -3.85 4.78 -1.68
C VAL A 52 -2.91 5.29 -2.77
N LEU A 53 -3.38 5.37 -4.03
CA LEU A 53 -2.59 5.92 -5.14
C LEU A 53 -2.30 7.40 -4.97
N GLU A 54 -3.26 8.20 -4.50
CA GLU A 54 -3.05 9.62 -4.23
C GLU A 54 -2.06 9.84 -3.08
N ALA A 55 -2.20 9.08 -1.99
CA ALA A 55 -1.23 9.12 -0.89
C ALA A 55 0.18 8.72 -1.35
N LYS A 56 0.30 7.74 -2.27
CA LYS A 56 1.59 7.35 -2.86
C LYS A 56 2.19 8.43 -3.75
N LYS A 57 1.37 9.11 -4.54
CA LYS A 57 1.82 10.24 -5.35
C LYS A 57 2.34 11.37 -4.47
N LEU A 58 1.61 11.68 -3.40
CA LEU A 58 2.01 12.71 -2.44
C LEU A 58 3.35 12.37 -1.76
N ASP A 59 3.53 11.13 -1.32
CA ASP A 59 4.78 10.64 -0.75
C ASP A 59 5.96 10.82 -1.71
N ASN A 60 5.80 10.44 -2.98
CA ASN A 60 6.84 10.59 -3.99
C ASN A 60 7.18 12.07 -4.27
N ILE A 61 6.17 12.95 -4.34
CA ILE A 61 6.37 14.38 -4.57
C ILE A 61 7.12 15.02 -3.40
N MET A 62 6.79 14.65 -2.16
CA MET A 62 7.42 15.22 -0.96
C MET A 62 8.85 14.71 -0.72
N LYS A 63 9.25 13.59 -1.30
CA LYS A 63 10.63 13.07 -1.26
C LYS A 63 11.59 13.83 -2.18
N SER A 64 11.09 14.34 -3.30
CA SER A 64 11.92 15.04 -4.30
C SER A 64 12.66 16.28 -3.73
N PRO A 65 12.02 17.20 -2.98
CA PRO A 65 12.72 18.34 -2.38
C PRO A 65 13.82 17.96 -1.39
N VAL A 66 13.63 16.86 -0.64
CA VAL A 66 14.62 16.36 0.31
C VAL A 66 15.89 15.93 -0.42
N ILE A 67 15.73 15.12 -1.47
CA ILE A 67 16.86 14.61 -2.28
C ILE A 67 17.58 15.78 -2.97
N HIS A 68 16.81 16.72 -3.54
CA HIS A 68 17.38 17.89 -4.19
C HIS A 68 18.18 18.76 -3.21
N HIS A 69 17.66 19.00 -2.01
CA HIS A 69 18.35 19.77 -0.97
C HIS A 69 19.63 19.08 -0.53
N ILE A 70 19.63 17.75 -0.35
CA ILE A 70 20.85 16.99 -0.01
C ILE A 70 21.89 17.14 -1.12
N SER A 71 21.51 16.90 -2.39
CA SER A 71 22.44 16.98 -3.53
C SER A 71 23.05 18.38 -3.66
N SER A 72 22.23 19.43 -3.52
CA SER A 72 22.70 20.81 -3.60
C SER A 72 23.61 21.17 -2.42
N SER A 73 23.29 20.71 -1.22
CA SER A 73 24.11 20.94 -0.02
C SER A 73 25.45 20.21 -0.10
N MET A 74 25.48 19.00 -0.65
CA MET A 74 26.73 18.27 -0.87
C MET A 74 27.63 18.95 -1.89
N ALA A 75 27.04 19.45 -3.00
CA ALA A 75 27.80 20.18 -4.02
C ALA A 75 28.35 21.51 -3.50
N GLY A 76 27.63 22.18 -2.58
CA GLY A 76 27.99 23.50 -2.04
C GLY A 76 28.59 23.47 -0.61
N VAL A 77 28.96 22.32 -0.06
CA VAL A 77 29.37 22.17 1.34
C VAL A 77 30.54 23.09 1.73
N VAL A 78 31.49 23.30 0.84
CA VAL A 78 32.66 24.18 1.08
C VAL A 78 32.21 25.64 1.21
N VAL A 79 31.26 26.07 0.39
CA VAL A 79 30.70 27.42 0.40
C VAL A 79 29.85 27.63 1.66
N ILE A 80 29.01 26.67 2.01
CA ILE A 80 28.13 26.72 3.18
C ILE A 80 28.97 26.87 4.45
N ARG A 81 30.07 26.12 4.58
CA ARG A 81 31.00 26.23 5.69
C ARG A 81 31.78 27.55 5.70
N GLY A 82 32.22 27.99 4.52
CA GLY A 82 32.95 29.25 4.40
C GLY A 82 32.16 30.48 4.81
N PHE A 83 30.83 30.43 4.68
CA PHE A 83 29.93 31.52 5.08
C PHE A 83 29.23 31.28 6.43
N ASP A 84 29.57 30.21 7.16
CA ASP A 84 28.98 29.83 8.47
C ASP A 84 27.44 29.77 8.47
N LYS A 85 26.87 29.22 7.39
CA LYS A 85 25.41 29.14 7.16
C LYS A 85 24.85 27.71 7.39
N GLU A 86 25.58 26.88 8.11
CA GLU A 86 25.20 25.47 8.34
C GLU A 86 23.83 25.35 9.04
N GLU A 87 23.57 26.22 10.01
CA GLU A 87 22.33 26.19 10.81
C GLU A 87 21.07 26.41 9.94
N ILE A 88 21.14 27.37 9.02
CA ILE A 88 20.03 27.67 8.09
C ILE A 88 19.77 26.49 7.16
N PHE A 89 20.82 25.83 6.70
CA PHE A 89 20.68 24.66 5.82
C PHE A 89 20.11 23.45 6.57
N LYS A 90 20.50 23.25 7.82
CA LYS A 90 19.92 22.20 8.70
C LYS A 90 18.45 22.45 8.99
N GLU A 91 18.05 23.68 9.28
CA GLU A 91 16.67 24.04 9.53
C GLU A 91 15.78 23.78 8.30
N ARG A 92 16.24 24.20 7.12
CA ARG A 92 15.55 23.92 5.86
C ARG A 92 15.44 22.42 5.58
N PHE A 93 16.52 21.67 5.81
CA PHE A 93 16.52 20.24 5.67
C PHE A 93 15.49 19.57 6.59
N ASN A 94 15.49 19.94 7.87
CA ASN A 94 14.53 19.42 8.84
C ASN A 94 13.08 19.72 8.45
N ASN A 95 12.81 20.89 7.89
CA ASN A 95 11.47 21.25 7.43
C ASN A 95 11.03 20.39 6.23
N TYR A 96 11.92 20.17 5.24
CA TYR A 96 11.62 19.26 4.12
C TYR A 96 11.47 17.81 4.58
N LEU A 97 12.33 17.37 5.49
CA LEU A 97 12.29 16.03 6.07
C LEU A 97 10.98 15.79 6.81
N ASN A 98 10.55 16.71 7.67
CA ASN A 98 9.30 16.60 8.41
C ASN A 98 8.08 16.49 7.48
N LYS A 99 8.04 17.28 6.42
CA LYS A 99 6.97 17.19 5.41
C LYS A 99 6.98 15.85 4.69
N SER A 100 8.14 15.35 4.32
CA SER A 100 8.29 14.04 3.68
C SER A 100 7.89 12.91 4.62
N MET A 101 8.29 12.96 5.89
CA MET A 101 7.90 11.97 6.90
C MET A 101 6.38 11.96 7.16
N ALA A 102 5.75 13.13 7.18
CA ALA A 102 4.30 13.24 7.33
C ALA A 102 3.56 12.57 6.16
N ALA A 103 4.02 12.79 4.93
CA ALA A 103 3.45 12.17 3.73
C ALA A 103 3.65 10.64 3.72
N ASP A 104 4.83 10.15 4.10
CA ASP A 104 5.13 8.72 4.24
C ASP A 104 4.26 8.06 5.33
N ALA A 105 4.07 8.75 6.47
CA ALA A 105 3.20 8.27 7.54
C ALA A 105 1.74 8.15 7.07
N LEU A 106 1.24 9.15 6.36
CA LEU A 106 -0.10 9.13 5.76
C LEU A 106 -0.29 7.95 4.80
N PHE A 107 0.69 7.72 3.94
CA PHE A 107 0.67 6.57 3.01
C PHE A 107 0.66 5.23 3.76
N ARG A 108 1.50 5.06 4.79
CA ARG A 108 1.54 3.83 5.60
C ARG A 108 0.23 3.61 6.38
N LEU A 109 -0.36 4.68 6.91
CA LEU A 109 -1.65 4.59 7.60
C LEU A 109 -2.75 4.16 6.63
N ALA A 110 -2.79 4.74 5.41
CA ALA A 110 -3.73 4.33 4.37
C ALA A 110 -3.57 2.85 3.99
N GLN A 111 -2.33 2.38 3.82
CA GLN A 111 -2.05 0.96 3.57
C GLN A 111 -2.49 0.06 4.73
N ARG A 112 -2.20 0.42 5.98
CA ARG A 112 -2.61 -0.34 7.16
C ARG A 112 -4.11 -0.45 7.26
N TRP A 113 -4.81 0.66 7.05
CA TRP A 113 -6.26 0.69 7.07
C TRP A 113 -6.87 -0.17 5.96
N PHE A 114 -6.29 -0.17 4.76
CA PHE A 114 -6.68 -1.06 3.68
C PHE A 114 -6.47 -2.54 4.04
N MET A 115 -5.31 -2.90 4.57
CA MET A 115 -5.02 -4.27 5.01
C MET A 115 -6.01 -4.78 6.05
N TRP A 116 -6.33 -3.96 7.05
CA TRP A 116 -7.31 -4.31 8.09
C TRP A 116 -8.70 -4.60 7.52
N ARG A 117 -9.12 -3.84 6.52
CA ARG A 117 -10.38 -4.06 5.81
C ARG A 117 -10.37 -5.37 5.03
N MET A 118 -9.29 -5.66 4.35
CA MET A 118 -9.11 -6.91 3.61
C MET A 118 -9.10 -8.14 4.52
N GLU A 119 -8.41 -8.07 5.66
CA GLU A 119 -8.40 -9.14 6.66
C GLU A 119 -9.78 -9.37 7.28
N SER A 120 -10.51 -8.30 7.61
CA SER A 120 -11.85 -8.42 8.18
C SER A 120 -12.84 -9.08 7.22
N LEU A 121 -12.79 -8.76 5.92
CA LEU A 121 -13.58 -9.44 4.90
C LEU A 121 -13.20 -10.91 4.75
N GLY A 122 -11.91 -11.23 4.83
CA GLY A 122 -11.40 -12.59 4.84
C GLY A 122 -11.98 -13.40 6.00
N LEU A 123 -11.98 -12.84 7.21
CA LEU A 123 -12.58 -13.49 8.39
C LEU A 123 -14.09 -13.69 8.23
N VAL A 124 -14.82 -12.69 7.75
CA VAL A 124 -16.26 -12.81 7.50
C VAL A 124 -16.56 -13.89 6.45
N SER A 125 -15.69 -14.10 5.48
CA SER A 125 -15.87 -15.17 4.47
C SER A 125 -15.67 -16.59 5.03
N ILE A 126 -14.89 -16.75 6.11
CA ILE A 126 -14.62 -18.03 6.74
C ILE A 126 -15.76 -18.42 7.68
N PHE A 127 -16.46 -17.44 8.31
CA PHE A 127 -17.50 -17.68 9.28
C PHE A 127 -18.65 -18.60 8.80
N PRO A 128 -19.24 -18.40 7.61
CA PRO A 128 -20.28 -19.29 7.10
C PRO A 128 -19.76 -20.70 6.75
N MET A 129 -18.47 -20.85 6.52
CA MET A 129 -17.84 -22.13 6.23
C MET A 129 -17.67 -23.01 7.49
N THR A 130 -17.66 -22.38 8.67
CA THR A 130 -17.44 -23.07 9.95
C THR A 130 -18.77 -23.50 10.60
N ILE A 131 -19.89 -22.90 10.18
CA ILE A 131 -21.24 -23.17 10.74
C ILE A 131 -22.00 -24.23 9.92
N LEU A 132 -21.55 -24.54 8.71
CA LEU A 132 -22.16 -25.52 7.80
C LEU A 132 -21.44 -26.86 7.85
#